data_11d5cd3012d44dfc63a7faa84e5bd1bc
#
_entry.id   11d5cd3012d44dfc63a7faa84e5bd1bc
#
_cell.length_a   1.000
_cell.length_b   1.000
_cell.length_c   1.000
_cell.angle_alpha   90.00
_cell.angle_beta   90.00
_cell.angle_gamma   90.00
#
_symmetry.space_group_name_H-M   'P 1'
#
loop_
_entity.id
_entity.type
_entity.pdbx_description
1 polymer ?
#
loop_
_entity_poly.entity_id
_entity_poly.type
_entity_poly.pdbx_seq_one_letter_code
_entity_poly.pdbx_strand_id
1 'polypeptide(L)'
;GKNLFIDHGMGVVIGETSEIGDNVTIYHMVTLGGISPSINSNEQRETKRHPTLKNNVVVGSGAQILGPIIIGKNVKIGSNAVVTKDVPDNSIMVGIPAKNVGTTTEEFKPYAVTLDTDTKLD
;
A
#
# COMPACT_ATOMS: atom_id res chain seq x y z
N GLY A 1 -12.14 1.17 -6.95
CA GLY A 1 -12.81 -0.11 -7.13
C GLY A 1 -13.89 -0.35 -6.11
N LYS A 2 -14.52 -1.49 -6.19
CA LYS A 2 -15.61 -1.86 -5.29
C LYS A 2 -15.08 -2.23 -3.91
N ASN A 3 -15.89 -1.92 -2.89
CA ASN A 3 -15.61 -2.34 -1.51
C ASN A 3 -14.28 -1.82 -0.96
N LEU A 4 -13.91 -0.61 -1.33
CA LEU A 4 -12.79 0.06 -0.69
C LEU A 4 -13.16 0.32 0.77
N PHE A 5 -12.31 -0.14 1.68
CA PHE A 5 -12.48 0.09 3.10
C PHE A 5 -11.33 0.94 3.64
N ILE A 6 -11.66 2.09 4.21
CA ILE A 6 -10.68 2.95 4.88
C ILE A 6 -11.02 2.95 6.36
N ASP A 7 -10.15 2.33 7.15
CA ASP A 7 -10.34 2.22 8.59
C ASP A 7 -9.68 3.40 9.27
N HIS A 8 -10.48 4.22 9.94
CA HIS A 8 -10.02 5.44 10.58
C HIS A 8 -9.30 6.37 9.60
N GLY A 9 -10.05 7.00 8.70
CA GLY A 9 -9.50 7.76 7.57
C GLY A 9 -8.62 8.96 7.90
N MET A 10 -8.18 9.14 9.15
CA MET A 10 -7.29 10.21 9.55
C MET A 10 -5.95 10.14 8.83
N GLY A 11 -5.51 11.27 8.29
CA GLY A 11 -4.20 11.37 7.66
C GLY A 11 -4.00 10.55 6.40
N VAL A 12 -5.06 9.99 5.82
CA VAL A 12 -4.97 9.25 4.56
C VAL A 12 -4.84 10.24 3.41
N VAL A 13 -3.82 10.03 2.59
CA VAL A 13 -3.59 10.83 1.39
C VAL A 13 -3.58 9.89 0.20
N ILE A 14 -4.45 10.14 -0.76
CA ILE A 14 -4.53 9.36 -1.99
C ILE A 14 -4.26 10.30 -3.16
N GLY A 15 -3.11 10.13 -3.79
CA GLY A 15 -2.70 10.96 -4.90
C GLY A 15 -3.67 10.87 -6.09
N GLU A 16 -3.77 11.95 -6.84
CA GLU A 16 -4.76 12.12 -7.89
C GLU A 16 -4.75 11.01 -8.94
N THR A 17 -3.59 10.49 -9.30
CA THR A 17 -3.49 9.47 -10.34
C THR A 17 -3.48 8.05 -9.81
N SER A 18 -3.74 7.87 -8.51
CA SER A 18 -3.82 6.53 -7.91
C SER A 18 -4.96 5.73 -8.50
N GLU A 19 -4.73 4.43 -8.65
CA GLU A 19 -5.76 3.49 -9.06
C GLU A 19 -5.89 2.43 -7.97
N ILE A 20 -7.11 2.17 -7.55
CA ILE A 20 -7.38 1.24 -6.45
C ILE A 20 -8.35 0.18 -6.93
N GLY A 21 -7.92 -1.07 -6.85
CA GLY A 21 -8.74 -2.21 -7.25
C GLY A 21 -9.88 -2.50 -6.29
N ASP A 22 -10.42 -3.71 -6.37
CA ASP A 22 -11.56 -4.13 -5.55
C ASP A 22 -11.08 -4.70 -4.21
N ASN A 23 -11.90 -4.53 -3.19
CA ASN A 23 -11.68 -5.11 -1.85
C ASN A 23 -10.33 -4.70 -1.24
N VAL A 24 -9.93 -3.46 -1.44
CA VAL A 24 -8.70 -2.91 -0.87
C VAL A 24 -9.01 -2.34 0.50
N THR A 25 -8.12 -2.58 1.46
CA THR A 25 -8.23 -2.04 2.82
C THR A 25 -7.05 -1.10 3.07
N ILE A 26 -7.36 0.11 3.52
CA ILE A 26 -6.37 1.13 3.83
C ILE A 26 -6.59 1.59 5.27
N TYR A 27 -5.56 1.54 6.08
CA TYR A 27 -5.62 2.04 7.44
C TYR A 27 -5.23 3.51 7.53
N HIS A 28 -5.30 4.08 8.73
CA HIS A 28 -5.05 5.52 8.91
C HIS A 28 -3.59 5.88 8.59
N MET A 29 -3.36 7.15 8.30
CA MET A 29 -2.04 7.73 8.01
C MET A 29 -1.32 7.12 6.82
N VAL A 30 -2.03 6.43 5.92
CA VAL A 30 -1.45 5.87 4.72
C VAL A 30 -1.32 6.96 3.65
N THR A 31 -0.21 6.96 2.93
CA THR A 31 0.01 7.86 1.81
C THR A 31 0.23 7.06 0.54
N LEU A 32 -0.61 7.32 -0.47
CA LEU A 32 -0.37 6.91 -1.85
C LEU A 32 0.09 8.15 -2.59
N GLY A 33 1.40 8.32 -2.70
CA GLY A 33 1.98 9.59 -3.13
C GLY A 33 2.93 9.48 -4.31
N GLY A 34 3.47 10.62 -4.72
CA GLY A 34 4.55 10.71 -5.69
C GLY A 34 5.90 10.65 -4.99
N ILE A 35 6.97 10.42 -5.77
CA ILE A 35 8.31 10.28 -5.19
C ILE A 35 8.88 11.62 -4.74
N SER A 36 8.81 12.62 -5.59
CA SER A 36 9.27 13.95 -5.23
C SER A 36 8.68 15.00 -6.15
N PRO A 37 8.56 16.24 -5.67
CA PRO A 37 8.23 17.34 -6.56
C PRO A 37 9.39 17.50 -7.53
N SER A 38 9.11 17.37 -8.81
CA SER A 38 10.14 17.57 -9.82
C SER A 38 10.21 19.05 -10.18
N ILE A 39 11.35 19.42 -10.77
CA ILE A 39 11.54 20.74 -11.32
C ILE A 39 10.49 21.04 -12.39
N ASN A 40 9.94 20.01 -13.01
CA ASN A 40 8.95 20.10 -14.07
C ASN A 40 7.56 19.62 -13.58
N SER A 41 7.11 20.17 -12.46
CA SER A 41 5.83 19.76 -11.87
C SER A 41 4.64 19.89 -12.80
N ASN A 42 4.67 20.86 -13.70
CA ASN A 42 3.59 21.05 -14.67
C ASN A 42 3.51 19.90 -15.67
N GLU A 43 4.64 19.33 -16.05
CA GLU A 43 4.69 18.19 -16.96
C GLU A 43 4.19 16.91 -16.29
N GLN A 44 4.31 16.83 -14.97
CA GLN A 44 3.88 15.66 -14.23
C GLN A 44 2.37 15.59 -14.00
N ARG A 45 1.66 16.69 -14.16
CA ARG A 45 0.23 16.73 -13.89
C ARG A 45 -0.60 15.78 -14.71
N GLU A 46 -0.18 15.50 -15.94
CA GLU A 46 -0.89 14.63 -16.85
C GLU A 46 -0.29 13.24 -16.92
N THR A 47 0.72 12.98 -16.11
CA THR A 47 1.45 11.71 -16.11
C THR A 47 1.08 10.89 -14.88
N LYS A 48 0.97 9.58 -15.06
CA LYS A 48 0.80 8.65 -13.93
C LYS A 48 1.99 8.80 -12.99
N ARG A 49 1.73 9.21 -11.75
CA ARG A 49 2.78 9.44 -10.74
C ARG A 49 2.46 8.85 -9.38
N HIS A 50 1.28 8.26 -9.24
CA HIS A 50 0.82 7.68 -7.99
C HIS A 50 0.57 6.19 -8.15
N PRO A 51 0.56 5.42 -7.05
CA PRO A 51 0.49 3.97 -7.11
C PRO A 51 -0.80 3.40 -7.69
N THR A 52 -0.69 2.18 -8.19
CA THR A 52 -1.82 1.32 -8.52
C THR A 52 -1.84 0.17 -7.53
N LEU A 53 -2.94 0.02 -6.81
CA LEU A 53 -3.18 -1.11 -5.91
C LEU A 53 -4.14 -2.07 -6.60
N LYS A 54 -3.73 -3.32 -6.78
CA LYS A 54 -4.60 -4.32 -7.35
C LYS A 54 -5.57 -4.87 -6.31
N ASN A 55 -6.35 -5.88 -6.67
CA ASN A 55 -7.42 -6.37 -5.81
C ASN A 55 -6.88 -7.00 -4.52
N ASN A 56 -7.64 -6.84 -3.45
CA ASN A 56 -7.40 -7.48 -2.16
C ASN A 56 -6.09 -7.04 -1.49
N VAL A 57 -5.61 -5.84 -1.79
CA VAL A 57 -4.42 -5.28 -1.13
C VAL A 57 -4.81 -4.73 0.23
N VAL A 58 -3.95 -4.94 1.21
CA VAL A 58 -4.11 -4.38 2.56
C VAL A 58 -2.90 -3.49 2.85
N VAL A 59 -3.17 -2.24 3.20
CA VAL A 59 -2.10 -1.28 3.50
C VAL A 59 -2.19 -0.90 4.97
N GLY A 60 -1.17 -1.30 5.73
CA GLY A 60 -1.09 -1.04 7.16
C GLY A 60 -0.92 0.43 7.50
N SER A 61 -1.25 0.80 8.74
CA SER A 61 -1.25 2.20 9.17
C SER A 61 0.13 2.84 9.00
N GLY A 62 0.13 4.08 8.57
CA GLY A 62 1.35 4.85 8.41
C GLY A 62 2.23 4.46 7.23
N ALA A 63 1.85 3.45 6.44
CA ALA A 63 2.64 3.04 5.28
C ALA A 63 2.63 4.12 4.21
N GLN A 64 3.73 4.21 3.49
CA GLN A 64 3.87 5.13 2.38
C GLN A 64 4.20 4.35 1.12
N ILE A 65 3.35 4.46 0.11
CA ILE A 65 3.53 3.83 -1.19
C ILE A 65 3.74 4.96 -2.19
N LEU A 66 4.92 5.03 -2.76
CA LEU A 66 5.37 6.22 -3.47
C LEU A 66 5.76 5.92 -4.92
N GLY A 67 5.26 6.73 -5.83
CA GLY A 67 5.58 6.66 -7.23
C GLY A 67 4.57 5.87 -8.05
N PRO A 68 4.76 5.85 -9.37
CA PRO A 68 3.83 5.16 -10.28
C PRO A 68 4.06 3.65 -10.29
N ILE A 69 4.12 3.04 -9.13
CA ILE A 69 4.42 1.63 -8.95
C ILE A 69 3.14 0.81 -8.91
N ILE A 70 3.28 -0.48 -9.12
CA ILE A 70 2.16 -1.42 -9.11
C ILE A 70 2.30 -2.34 -7.90
N ILE A 71 1.28 -2.33 -7.06
CA ILE A 71 1.17 -3.26 -5.95
C ILE A 71 0.26 -4.40 -6.39
N GLY A 72 0.81 -5.60 -6.46
CA GLY A 72 0.10 -6.76 -6.97
C GLY A 72 -1.07 -7.20 -6.12
N LYS A 73 -1.82 -8.18 -6.61
CA LYS A 73 -2.99 -8.71 -5.91
C LYS A 73 -2.60 -9.39 -4.60
N ASN A 74 -3.48 -9.30 -3.62
CA ASN A 74 -3.34 -9.99 -2.35
C ASN A 74 -2.06 -9.61 -1.58
N VAL A 75 -1.49 -8.45 -1.89
CA VAL A 75 -0.29 -7.96 -1.18
C VAL A 75 -0.70 -7.37 0.15
N LYS A 76 0.10 -7.62 1.16
CA LYS A 76 -0.01 -6.93 2.43
C LYS A 76 1.19 -6.02 2.63
N ILE A 77 0.93 -4.76 2.93
CA ILE A 77 1.96 -3.79 3.28
C ILE A 77 1.88 -3.57 4.79
N GLY A 78 2.97 -3.81 5.49
CA GLY A 78 3.04 -3.65 6.94
C GLY A 78 2.97 -2.19 7.36
N SER A 79 2.64 -1.97 8.63
CA SER A 79 2.56 -0.61 9.19
C SER A 79 3.89 0.10 9.06
N ASN A 80 3.83 1.39 8.70
CA ASN A 80 4.98 2.26 8.53
C ASN A 80 6.00 1.84 7.48
N ALA A 81 5.67 0.86 6.64
CA ALA A 81 6.55 0.48 5.54
C ALA A 81 6.62 1.58 4.49
N VAL A 82 7.76 1.68 3.81
CA VAL A 82 7.94 2.63 2.71
C VAL A 82 8.25 1.83 1.45
N VAL A 83 7.31 1.83 0.50
CA VAL A 83 7.39 1.05 -0.73
C VAL A 83 7.61 1.99 -1.91
N THR A 84 8.70 1.77 -2.63
CA THR A 84 9.07 2.63 -3.77
C THR A 84 9.30 1.85 -5.06
N LYS A 85 9.03 0.55 -5.06
CA LYS A 85 9.19 -0.32 -6.23
C LYS A 85 7.99 -1.22 -6.39
N ASP A 86 7.77 -1.71 -7.61
CA ASP A 86 6.70 -2.65 -7.88
C ASP A 86 6.78 -3.86 -6.96
N VAL A 87 5.61 -4.35 -6.57
CA VAL A 87 5.49 -5.48 -5.66
C VAL A 87 4.71 -6.59 -6.36
N PRO A 88 5.28 -7.80 -6.45
CA PRO A 88 4.57 -8.91 -7.09
C PRO A 88 3.39 -9.38 -6.26
N ASP A 89 2.47 -10.09 -6.92
CA ASP A 89 1.29 -10.63 -6.26
C ASP A 89 1.66 -11.48 -5.05
N ASN A 90 0.80 -11.47 -4.05
CA ASN A 90 0.88 -12.33 -2.87
C ASN A 90 2.12 -12.09 -1.98
N SER A 91 2.69 -10.89 -2.03
CA SER A 91 3.85 -10.54 -1.21
C SER A 91 3.45 -9.90 0.11
N ILE A 92 4.33 -10.02 1.10
CA ILE A 92 4.22 -9.30 2.37
C ILE A 92 5.42 -8.37 2.48
N MET A 93 5.16 -7.07 2.48
CA MET A 93 6.20 -6.05 2.46
C MET A 93 6.29 -5.34 3.79
N VAL A 94 7.47 -5.27 4.38
CA VAL A 94 7.68 -4.57 5.65
C VAL A 94 8.98 -3.77 5.63
N GLY A 95 9.02 -2.73 6.42
CA GLY A 95 10.25 -1.96 6.70
C GLY A 95 10.46 -0.72 5.83
N ILE A 96 11.59 -0.07 6.05
CA ILE A 96 12.02 1.16 5.37
C ILE A 96 13.48 0.98 4.91
N PRO A 97 13.76 0.81 3.61
CA PRO A 97 12.81 0.51 2.54
C PRO A 97 12.14 -0.84 2.75
N ALA A 98 10.92 -0.97 2.26
CA ALA A 98 10.16 -2.21 2.45
C ALA A 98 10.81 -3.38 1.72
N LYS A 99 10.79 -4.54 2.36
CA LYS A 99 11.30 -5.79 1.81
C LYS A 99 10.23 -6.86 1.88
N ASN A 100 10.25 -7.76 0.92
CA ASN A 100 9.34 -8.89 0.88
C ASN A 100 9.78 -9.94 1.89
N VAL A 101 8.95 -10.22 2.86
CA VAL A 101 9.27 -11.17 3.94
C VAL A 101 8.41 -12.42 3.92
N GLY A 102 7.52 -12.56 2.95
CA GLY A 102 6.67 -13.73 2.91
C GLY A 102 5.66 -13.70 1.79
N THR A 103 4.76 -14.67 1.81
CA THR A 103 3.72 -14.86 0.81
C THR A 103 2.37 -14.93 1.50
N THR A 104 1.40 -14.21 0.96
CA THR A 104 0.01 -14.29 1.44
C THR A 104 -0.67 -15.53 0.87
N THR A 105 -1.74 -15.96 1.55
CA THR A 105 -2.60 -17.04 1.07
C THR A 105 -4.02 -16.50 0.89
N GLU A 106 -4.87 -17.28 0.22
CA GLU A 106 -6.27 -16.91 0.04
C GLU A 106 -7.01 -16.73 1.36
N GLU A 107 -6.55 -17.41 2.40
CA GLU A 107 -7.15 -17.33 3.72
C GLU A 107 -6.65 -16.15 4.53
N PHE A 108 -5.75 -15.39 3.97
CA PHE A 108 -5.16 -14.25 4.63
C PHE A 108 -6.22 -13.23 5.03
N LYS A 109 -6.27 -12.92 6.32
CA LYS A 109 -7.14 -11.88 6.86
C LYS A 109 -6.30 -10.86 7.60
N PRO A 110 -6.52 -9.56 7.36
CA PRO A 110 -5.66 -8.52 7.92
C PRO A 110 -5.44 -8.61 9.41
N TYR A 111 -6.51 -8.81 10.15
CA TYR A 111 -6.41 -8.88 11.60
C TYR A 111 -5.69 -10.12 12.08
N ALA A 112 -5.92 -11.26 11.44
CA ALA A 112 -5.26 -12.50 11.81
C ALA A 112 -3.75 -12.38 11.64
N VAL A 113 -3.31 -11.81 10.53
CA VAL A 113 -1.88 -11.62 10.26
C VAL A 113 -1.25 -10.64 11.24
N THR A 114 -1.95 -9.53 11.54
CA THR A 114 -1.45 -8.54 12.48
C THR A 114 -1.28 -9.14 13.88
N LEU A 115 -2.28 -9.92 14.32
CA LEU A 115 -2.22 -10.59 15.62
C LEU A 115 -1.11 -11.62 15.67
N ASP A 116 -0.94 -12.40 14.64
CA ASP A 116 0.14 -13.37 14.56
C ASP A 116 1.51 -12.70 14.64
N THR A 117 1.66 -11.59 13.97
CA THR A 117 2.89 -10.81 14.01
C THR A 117 3.18 -10.31 15.42
N ASP A 118 2.18 -9.78 16.11
CA ASP A 118 2.32 -9.31 17.48
C ASP A 118 2.69 -10.44 18.41
N THR A 119 2.06 -11.58 18.23
CA THR A 119 2.35 -12.77 19.04
C THR A 119 3.79 -13.24 18.87
N LYS A 120 4.28 -13.19 17.66
CA LYS A 120 5.64 -13.67 17.36
C LYS A 120 6.72 -12.71 17.85
N LEU A 121 6.38 -11.47 18.09
CA LEU A 121 7.33 -10.50 18.59
C LEU A 121 7.58 -10.67 20.10
N ASP A 122 6.73 -11.39 20.75
CA ASP A 122 6.91 -11.71 22.16
C ASP A 122 7.98 -12.80 22.34
#